data_b408534cce0d409e69c61130ebc4bdc7
#
_entry.id   b408534cce0d409e69c61130ebc4bdc7
#
_cell.length_a   1.000
_cell.length_b   1.000
_cell.length_c   1.000
_cell.angle_alpha   90.00
_cell.angle_beta   90.00
_cell.angle_gamma   90.00
#
_symmetry.space_group_name_H-M   'P 1'
#
loop_
_entity.id
_entity.type
_entity.pdbx_description
1 polymer ?
#
loop_
_entity_poly.entity_id
_entity_poly.type
_entity_poly.pdbx_seq_one_letter_code
_entity_poly.pdbx_strand_id
1 'polypeptide(L)'
;MRLTIFGASGQTGLHLVAQALELGHNVTAFVRDPASFAPRHANLDIVVGDVGVADDVASVINGQDVVLLALGVKMGVADQVCTIATAHVVPAMQQFGVRRLINIGGMGTGPARNQLSAFGKFVAGGLRLLDRHAFRDKESQEVLIRNSDLDWINVCPPWLTNGPRTGVYRFGCDLRPPVTAKISRADVADFMLKQIIDPTFVGKDPILYY
;
A
#
# COMPACT_ATOMS: atom_id res chain seq x y z
N MET A 1 -11.77 -14.07 -4.31
CA MET A 1 -12.20 -12.89 -3.54
C MET A 1 -12.26 -11.68 -4.48
N ARG A 2 -13.03 -10.66 -4.13
CA ARG A 2 -13.12 -9.38 -4.85
C ARG A 2 -12.20 -8.37 -4.17
N LEU A 3 -11.26 -7.83 -4.92
CA LEU A 3 -10.20 -6.95 -4.43
C LEU A 3 -10.27 -5.60 -5.13
N THR A 4 -10.30 -4.50 -4.39
CA THR A 4 -10.08 -3.17 -4.98
C THR A 4 -8.64 -2.73 -4.74
N ILE A 5 -7.95 -2.29 -5.79
CA ILE A 5 -6.57 -1.82 -5.76
C ILE A 5 -6.51 -0.34 -6.13
N PHE A 6 -6.22 0.51 -5.16
CA PHE A 6 -5.88 1.91 -5.38
C PHE A 6 -4.38 2.04 -5.68
N GLY A 7 -4.05 2.87 -6.67
CA GLY A 7 -2.68 2.97 -7.16
C GLY A 7 -2.29 1.81 -8.10
N ALA A 8 -3.28 1.17 -8.74
CA ALA A 8 -3.11 0.01 -9.62
C ALA A 8 -2.15 0.26 -10.80
N SER A 9 -2.09 1.48 -11.33
CA SER A 9 -1.16 1.87 -12.41
C SER A 9 0.27 2.18 -11.93
N GLY A 10 0.50 2.21 -10.61
CA GLY A 10 1.83 2.38 -10.03
C GLY A 10 2.70 1.12 -10.17
N GLN A 11 4.02 1.29 -10.01
CA GLN A 11 4.97 0.17 -10.19
C GLN A 11 4.68 -1.05 -9.28
N THR A 12 4.28 -0.86 -8.02
CA THR A 12 3.87 -1.97 -7.14
C THR A 12 2.44 -2.40 -7.44
N GLY A 13 1.56 -1.46 -7.78
CA GLY A 13 0.17 -1.73 -8.14
C GLY A 13 0.03 -2.68 -9.33
N LEU A 14 0.87 -2.52 -10.37
CA LEU A 14 0.90 -3.43 -11.52
C LEU A 14 1.24 -4.87 -11.11
N HIS A 15 2.18 -5.06 -10.19
CA HIS A 15 2.49 -6.40 -9.64
C HIS A 15 1.34 -6.95 -8.80
N LEU A 16 0.66 -6.12 -8.00
CA LEU A 16 -0.52 -6.53 -7.24
C LEU A 16 -1.64 -7.01 -8.16
N VAL A 17 -1.95 -6.24 -9.21
CA VAL A 17 -2.98 -6.61 -10.19
C VAL A 17 -2.61 -7.94 -10.86
N ALA A 18 -1.40 -8.06 -11.42
CA ALA A 18 -0.98 -9.26 -12.13
C ALA A 18 -1.03 -10.49 -11.23
N GLN A 19 -0.45 -10.43 -10.04
CA GLN A 19 -0.39 -11.57 -9.12
C GLN A 19 -1.76 -11.91 -8.51
N ALA A 20 -2.62 -10.92 -8.26
CA ALA A 20 -3.99 -11.17 -7.79
C ALA A 20 -4.81 -11.93 -8.84
N LEU A 21 -4.65 -11.58 -10.11
CA LEU A 21 -5.29 -12.29 -11.24
C LEU A 21 -4.73 -13.70 -11.41
N GLU A 22 -3.41 -13.90 -11.29
CA GLU A 22 -2.77 -15.22 -11.29
C GLU A 22 -3.32 -16.13 -10.17
N LEU A 23 -3.66 -15.56 -9.02
CA LEU A 23 -4.27 -16.26 -7.89
C LEU A 23 -5.80 -16.48 -8.04
N GLY A 24 -6.38 -16.06 -9.17
CA GLY A 24 -7.81 -16.25 -9.47
C GLY A 24 -8.76 -15.28 -8.74
N HIS A 25 -8.25 -14.15 -8.25
CA HIS A 25 -9.10 -13.12 -7.65
C HIS A 25 -9.79 -12.27 -8.72
N ASN A 26 -10.97 -11.72 -8.39
CA ASN A 26 -11.60 -10.66 -9.17
C ASN A 26 -11.02 -9.32 -8.70
N VAL A 27 -10.45 -8.55 -9.61
CA VAL A 27 -9.72 -7.32 -9.30
C VAL A 27 -10.44 -6.12 -9.89
N THR A 28 -10.72 -5.13 -9.05
CA THR A 28 -11.13 -3.79 -9.47
C THR A 28 -9.90 -2.88 -9.37
N ALA A 29 -9.35 -2.49 -10.53
CA ALA A 29 -8.24 -1.56 -10.61
C ALA A 29 -8.78 -0.12 -10.71
N PHE A 30 -8.59 0.67 -9.66
CA PHE A 30 -8.98 2.08 -9.65
C PHE A 30 -7.85 2.94 -10.22
N VAL A 31 -8.11 3.62 -11.33
CA VAL A 31 -7.09 4.37 -12.07
C VAL A 31 -7.62 5.76 -12.49
N ARG A 32 -6.73 6.75 -12.56
CA ARG A 32 -7.10 8.09 -13.05
C ARG A 32 -7.11 8.17 -14.57
N ASP A 33 -6.18 7.48 -15.21
CA ASP A 33 -6.02 7.46 -16.66
C ASP A 33 -5.94 6.01 -17.14
N PRO A 34 -7.00 5.52 -17.79
CA PRO A 34 -7.03 4.15 -18.31
C PRO A 34 -6.08 3.93 -19.50
N ALA A 35 -5.67 4.99 -20.20
CA ALA A 35 -4.72 4.86 -21.32
C ALA A 35 -3.31 4.48 -20.83
N SER A 36 -2.95 4.85 -19.60
CA SER A 36 -1.70 4.48 -18.95
C SER A 36 -1.71 3.10 -18.28
N PHE A 37 -2.84 2.39 -18.34
CA PHE A 37 -3.03 1.09 -17.67
C PHE A 37 -3.27 -0.02 -18.71
N ALA A 38 -2.22 -0.77 -19.01
CA ALA A 38 -2.23 -1.80 -20.06
C ALA A 38 -2.86 -3.16 -19.72
N PRO A 39 -2.91 -3.65 -18.43
CA PRO A 39 -3.41 -4.98 -18.11
C PRO A 39 -4.84 -5.21 -18.62
N ARG A 40 -5.10 -6.43 -19.13
CA ARG A 40 -6.42 -6.89 -19.55
C ARG A 40 -6.59 -8.35 -19.12
N HIS A 41 -7.72 -8.67 -18.50
CA HIS A 41 -8.03 -10.01 -18.04
C HIS A 41 -9.54 -10.17 -17.84
N ALA A 42 -10.09 -11.38 -17.92
CA ALA A 42 -11.52 -11.64 -17.72
C ALA A 42 -12.01 -11.28 -16.29
N ASN A 43 -11.13 -11.41 -15.29
CA ASN A 43 -11.43 -11.09 -13.89
C ASN A 43 -10.90 -9.70 -13.47
N LEU A 44 -10.67 -8.80 -14.43
CA LEU A 44 -10.17 -7.44 -14.17
C LEU A 44 -11.18 -6.40 -14.63
N ASP A 45 -11.72 -5.66 -13.68
CA ASP A 45 -12.51 -4.47 -13.93
C ASP A 45 -11.62 -3.23 -13.78
N ILE A 46 -11.66 -2.35 -14.78
CA ILE A 46 -10.91 -1.08 -14.76
C ILE A 46 -11.91 0.04 -14.54
N VAL A 47 -11.83 0.69 -13.38
CA VAL A 47 -12.72 1.81 -13.04
C VAL A 47 -11.90 3.10 -13.03
N VAL A 48 -12.40 4.07 -13.80
CA VAL A 48 -11.79 5.40 -13.90
C VAL A 48 -12.39 6.31 -12.84
N GLY A 49 -11.56 6.99 -12.07
CA GLY A 49 -11.99 7.94 -11.06
C GLY A 49 -10.84 8.65 -10.37
N ASP A 50 -11.16 9.58 -9.49
CA ASP A 50 -10.20 10.33 -8.70
C ASP A 50 -10.33 10.00 -7.21
N VAL A 51 -9.23 9.67 -6.56
CA VAL A 51 -9.19 9.42 -5.09
C VAL A 51 -9.59 10.66 -4.28
N GLY A 52 -9.55 11.84 -4.88
CA GLY A 52 -10.03 13.10 -4.30
C GLY A 52 -11.55 13.25 -4.28
N VAL A 53 -12.28 12.37 -4.98
CA VAL A 53 -13.75 12.37 -5.04
C VAL A 53 -14.30 11.21 -4.24
N ALA A 54 -15.02 11.50 -3.16
CA ALA A 54 -15.51 10.49 -2.22
C ALA A 54 -16.46 9.48 -2.89
N ASP A 55 -17.34 9.93 -3.78
CA ASP A 55 -18.30 9.08 -4.49
C ASP A 55 -17.58 8.10 -5.45
N ASP A 56 -16.51 8.53 -6.13
CA ASP A 56 -15.72 7.66 -6.98
C ASP A 56 -15.09 6.53 -6.15
N VAL A 57 -14.52 6.89 -4.99
CA VAL A 57 -13.91 5.92 -4.06
C VAL A 57 -14.96 4.97 -3.51
N ALA A 58 -16.12 5.47 -3.07
CA ALA A 58 -17.21 4.67 -2.52
C ALA A 58 -17.74 3.66 -3.54
N SER A 59 -17.86 4.06 -4.81
CA SER A 59 -18.39 3.23 -5.89
C SER A 59 -17.59 1.93 -6.11
N VAL A 60 -16.27 1.95 -5.89
CA VAL A 60 -15.39 0.81 -6.11
C VAL A 60 -15.12 -0.02 -4.86
N ILE A 61 -15.59 0.42 -3.70
CA ILE A 61 -15.44 -0.31 -2.43
C ILE A 61 -16.69 -1.15 -2.14
N ASN A 62 -17.85 -0.70 -2.59
CA ASN A 62 -19.10 -1.43 -2.37
C ASN A 62 -19.01 -2.86 -2.94
N GLY A 63 -19.30 -3.83 -2.08
CA GLY A 63 -19.31 -5.25 -2.44
C GLY A 63 -17.92 -5.89 -2.58
N GLN A 64 -16.84 -5.24 -2.18
CA GLN A 64 -15.51 -5.82 -2.16
C GLN A 64 -15.24 -6.61 -0.87
N ASP A 65 -14.27 -7.51 -0.91
CA ASP A 65 -13.85 -8.30 0.24
C ASP A 65 -12.63 -7.65 0.92
N VAL A 66 -11.71 -7.05 0.14
CA VAL A 66 -10.45 -6.46 0.60
C VAL A 66 -10.10 -5.22 -0.20
N VAL A 67 -9.53 -4.22 0.46
CA VAL A 67 -8.95 -3.04 -0.17
C VAL A 67 -7.44 -3.05 -0.02
N LEU A 68 -6.74 -2.77 -1.14
CA LEU A 68 -5.28 -2.67 -1.20
C LEU A 68 -4.89 -1.25 -1.60
N LEU A 69 -4.10 -0.57 -0.76
CA LEU A 69 -3.57 0.77 -1.03
C LEU A 69 -2.10 0.67 -1.46
N ALA A 70 -1.84 0.84 -2.74
CA ALA A 70 -0.51 0.91 -3.33
C ALA A 70 -0.17 2.32 -3.83
N LEU A 71 -0.72 3.33 -3.16
CA LEU A 71 -0.48 4.72 -3.49
C LEU A 71 0.93 5.14 -3.09
N GLY A 72 1.62 5.77 -4.02
CA GLY A 72 2.93 6.35 -3.83
C GLY A 72 2.89 7.87 -3.86
N VAL A 73 3.79 8.50 -3.11
CA VAL A 73 4.03 9.94 -3.20
C VAL A 73 5.04 10.21 -4.32
N LYS A 74 4.84 11.28 -5.07
CA LYS A 74 5.83 11.79 -6.01
C LYS A 74 6.76 12.76 -5.28
N MET A 75 8.05 12.49 -5.30
CA MET A 75 9.03 13.40 -4.67
C MET A 75 8.92 14.81 -5.26
N GLY A 76 8.98 15.81 -4.38
CA GLY A 76 8.90 17.21 -4.76
C GLY A 76 7.49 17.72 -5.11
N VAL A 77 6.46 16.90 -4.98
CA VAL A 77 5.05 17.28 -5.21
C VAL A 77 4.30 17.31 -3.88
N ALA A 78 3.64 18.43 -3.60
CA ALA A 78 2.88 18.62 -2.35
C ALA A 78 1.41 18.21 -2.53
N ASP A 79 1.17 17.00 -3.10
CA ASP A 79 -0.18 16.51 -3.41
C ASP A 79 -0.64 15.57 -2.32
N GLN A 80 -0.83 15.59 -1.24
CA GLN A 80 -1.32 14.73 -0.15
C GLN A 80 -2.22 13.55 -0.62
N VAL A 81 -1.85 12.91 -1.75
CA VAL A 81 -2.68 11.89 -2.40
C VAL A 81 -2.97 10.69 -1.50
N CYS A 82 -2.01 10.28 -0.67
CA CYS A 82 -2.18 9.15 0.25
C CYS A 82 -3.16 9.50 1.38
N THR A 83 -3.03 10.69 1.95
CA THR A 83 -3.94 11.20 3.00
C THR A 83 -5.36 11.37 2.47
N ILE A 84 -5.53 12.05 1.34
CA ILE A 84 -6.84 12.31 0.73
C ILE A 84 -7.55 11.00 0.37
N ALA A 85 -6.85 10.10 -0.32
CA ALA A 85 -7.41 8.80 -0.66
C ALA A 85 -7.88 8.03 0.59
N THR A 86 -7.05 7.98 1.63
CA THR A 86 -7.37 7.24 2.84
C THR A 86 -8.52 7.88 3.63
N ALA A 87 -8.64 9.21 3.61
CA ALA A 87 -9.75 9.92 4.22
C ALA A 87 -11.11 9.58 3.56
N HIS A 88 -11.12 9.15 2.31
CA HIS A 88 -12.32 8.66 1.62
C HIS A 88 -12.47 7.13 1.71
N VAL A 89 -11.37 6.38 1.62
CA VAL A 89 -11.38 4.91 1.66
C VAL A 89 -11.86 4.38 3.01
N VAL A 90 -11.35 4.90 4.13
CA VAL A 90 -11.70 4.40 5.46
C VAL A 90 -13.20 4.53 5.75
N PRO A 91 -13.84 5.72 5.60
CA PRO A 91 -15.28 5.84 5.80
C PRO A 91 -16.12 4.98 4.83
N ALA A 92 -15.71 4.88 3.56
CA ALA A 92 -16.41 4.04 2.59
C ALA A 92 -16.32 2.55 2.95
N MET A 93 -15.17 2.07 3.40
CA MET A 93 -15.03 0.70 3.90
C MET A 93 -15.93 0.44 5.10
N GLN A 94 -15.98 1.37 6.07
CA GLN A 94 -16.88 1.27 7.24
C GLN A 94 -18.34 1.26 6.81
N GLN A 95 -18.75 2.13 5.90
CA GLN A 95 -20.11 2.22 5.37
C GLN A 95 -20.57 0.92 4.72
N PHE A 96 -19.70 0.26 3.94
CA PHE A 96 -20.04 -0.97 3.21
C PHE A 96 -19.64 -2.25 3.95
N GLY A 97 -19.14 -2.16 5.18
CA GLY A 97 -18.75 -3.33 6.00
C GLY A 97 -17.52 -4.07 5.49
N VAL A 98 -16.69 -3.43 4.66
CA VAL A 98 -15.41 -3.99 4.19
C VAL A 98 -14.36 -3.74 5.26
N ARG A 99 -13.81 -4.81 5.84
CA ARG A 99 -12.94 -4.66 7.01
C ARG A 99 -11.44 -4.74 6.69
N ARG A 100 -11.04 -5.60 5.73
CA ARG A 100 -9.62 -5.87 5.46
C ARG A 100 -9.00 -4.78 4.60
N LEU A 101 -8.03 -4.06 5.18
CA LEU A 101 -7.24 -3.00 4.53
C LEU A 101 -5.75 -3.35 4.56
N ILE A 102 -5.09 -3.41 3.41
CA ILE A 102 -3.65 -3.64 3.32
C ILE A 102 -3.01 -2.45 2.62
N ASN A 103 -2.18 -1.71 3.35
CA ASN A 103 -1.52 -0.51 2.87
C ASN A 103 -0.02 -0.72 2.67
N ILE A 104 0.57 -0.05 1.69
CA ILE A 104 2.02 0.14 1.61
C ILE A 104 2.39 1.40 2.38
N GLY A 105 2.98 1.21 3.54
CA GLY A 105 3.60 2.27 4.35
C GLY A 105 5.06 2.51 3.97
N GLY A 106 5.84 2.95 4.94
CA GLY A 106 7.27 3.17 4.75
C GLY A 106 8.07 2.95 6.02
N MET A 107 9.29 2.43 5.90
CA MET A 107 10.17 2.26 7.07
C MET A 107 10.59 3.58 7.74
N GLY A 108 10.50 4.70 7.04
CA GLY A 108 10.86 6.03 7.59
C GLY A 108 9.74 6.70 8.36
N THR A 109 8.54 6.13 8.38
CA THR A 109 7.32 6.69 8.97
C THR A 109 6.77 5.83 10.10
N GLY A 110 5.90 6.37 10.91
CA GLY A 110 5.19 5.67 11.96
C GLY A 110 6.07 4.83 12.90
N PRO A 111 5.52 3.78 13.54
CA PRO A 111 6.23 2.89 14.44
C PRO A 111 7.36 2.09 13.79
N ALA A 112 7.28 1.78 12.48
CA ALA A 112 8.34 1.07 11.76
C ALA A 112 9.69 1.81 11.84
N ARG A 113 9.69 3.14 11.94
CA ARG A 113 10.90 3.95 12.17
C ARG A 113 11.67 3.56 13.43
N ASN A 114 10.99 3.05 14.46
CA ASN A 114 11.66 2.66 15.70
C ASN A 114 12.58 1.45 15.53
N GLN A 115 12.36 0.66 14.48
CA GLN A 115 13.15 -0.53 14.15
C GLN A 115 14.43 -0.18 13.36
N LEU A 116 14.56 1.06 12.89
CA LEU A 116 15.78 1.56 12.26
C LEU A 116 16.91 1.68 13.30
N SER A 117 18.14 1.34 12.89
CA SER A 117 19.35 1.66 13.66
C SER A 117 19.49 3.17 13.85
N ALA A 118 20.38 3.61 14.77
CA ALA A 118 20.66 5.03 14.97
C ALA A 118 21.07 5.72 13.65
N PHE A 119 21.94 5.06 12.86
CA PHE A 119 22.35 5.54 11.54
C PHE A 119 21.17 5.54 10.55
N GLY A 120 20.32 4.52 10.57
CA GLY A 120 19.10 4.48 9.76
C GLY A 120 18.13 5.62 10.08
N LYS A 121 17.94 5.95 11.37
CA LYS A 121 17.15 7.10 11.80
C LYS A 121 17.75 8.43 11.33
N PHE A 122 19.07 8.56 11.33
CA PHE A 122 19.79 9.73 10.80
C PHE A 122 19.55 9.88 9.29
N VAL A 123 19.69 8.80 8.51
CA VAL A 123 19.42 8.80 7.07
C VAL A 123 17.96 9.13 6.78
N ALA A 124 17.01 8.49 7.47
CA ALA A 124 15.59 8.80 7.33
C ALA A 124 15.26 10.27 7.70
N GLY A 125 15.94 10.82 8.71
CA GLY A 125 15.85 12.23 9.07
C GLY A 125 16.33 13.16 7.95
N GLY A 126 17.43 12.84 7.31
CA GLY A 126 17.95 13.57 6.14
C GLY A 126 17.00 13.54 4.96
N LEU A 127 16.46 12.36 4.61
CA LEU A 127 15.47 12.22 3.55
C LEU A 127 14.19 13.00 3.86
N ARG A 128 13.74 13.00 5.11
CA ARG A 128 12.59 13.78 5.56
C ARG A 128 12.80 15.29 5.41
N LEU A 129 14.03 15.78 5.57
CA LEU A 129 14.35 17.18 5.32
C LEU A 129 14.33 17.53 3.82
N LEU A 130 14.70 16.58 2.97
CA LEU A 130 14.68 16.75 1.51
C LEU A 130 13.26 16.73 0.94
N ASP A 131 12.37 15.90 1.49
CA ASP A 131 10.97 15.84 1.04
C ASP A 131 10.00 15.71 2.22
N ARG A 132 9.78 16.82 2.90
CA ARG A 132 8.87 16.89 4.05
C ARG A 132 7.42 16.61 3.67
N HIS A 133 7.03 16.92 2.44
CA HIS A 133 5.64 16.74 1.99
C HIS A 133 5.32 15.24 1.82
N ALA A 134 6.19 14.49 1.16
CA ALA A 134 6.02 13.05 1.00
C ALA A 134 5.97 12.30 2.35
N PHE A 135 6.86 12.65 3.28
CA PHE A 135 6.86 12.02 4.61
C PHE A 135 5.59 12.37 5.42
N ARG A 136 5.15 13.63 5.38
CA ARG A 136 3.91 14.05 6.07
C ARG A 136 2.68 13.35 5.50
N ASP A 137 2.58 13.24 4.18
CA ASP A 137 1.46 12.57 3.53
C ASP A 137 1.36 11.11 3.98
N LYS A 138 2.49 10.39 3.98
CA LYS A 138 2.53 9.01 4.47
C LYS A 138 2.20 8.88 5.96
N GLU A 139 2.74 9.76 6.81
CA GLU A 139 2.44 9.76 8.24
C GLU A 139 0.96 10.04 8.52
N SER A 140 0.38 11.03 7.82
CA SER A 140 -1.05 11.33 7.95
C SER A 140 -1.93 10.18 7.47
N GLN A 141 -1.56 9.52 6.36
CA GLN A 141 -2.21 8.29 5.90
C GLN A 141 -2.22 7.22 6.99
N GLU A 142 -1.04 6.94 7.57
CA GLU A 142 -0.91 5.91 8.62
C GLU A 142 -1.71 6.23 9.88
N VAL A 143 -1.81 7.51 10.25
CA VAL A 143 -2.65 7.95 11.40
C VAL A 143 -4.12 7.67 11.12
N LEU A 144 -4.63 7.97 9.93
CA LEU A 144 -6.02 7.68 9.56
C LEU A 144 -6.31 6.18 9.60
N ILE A 145 -5.40 5.36 9.07
CA ILE A 145 -5.53 3.90 9.08
C ILE A 145 -5.55 3.36 10.51
N ARG A 146 -4.62 3.80 11.38
CA ARG A 146 -4.50 3.30 12.76
C ARG A 146 -5.67 3.69 13.65
N ASN A 147 -6.28 4.85 13.38
CA ASN A 147 -7.43 5.33 14.14
C ASN A 147 -8.75 4.71 13.65
N SER A 148 -8.72 3.91 12.58
CA SER A 148 -9.89 3.18 12.12
C SER A 148 -10.07 1.88 12.91
N ASP A 149 -11.29 1.34 12.90
CA ASP A 149 -11.64 0.03 13.43
C ASP A 149 -11.49 -1.10 12.40
N LEU A 150 -10.77 -0.85 11.30
CA LEU A 150 -10.53 -1.80 10.24
C LEU A 150 -9.49 -2.87 10.65
N ASP A 151 -9.55 -4.02 10.00
CA ASP A 151 -8.53 -5.06 10.09
C ASP A 151 -7.35 -4.69 9.17
N TRP A 152 -6.66 -3.60 9.53
CA TRP A 152 -5.60 -3.03 8.73
C TRP A 152 -4.24 -3.73 8.92
N ILE A 153 -3.44 -3.73 7.86
CA ILE A 153 -2.02 -4.13 7.86
C ILE A 153 -1.25 -3.05 7.09
N ASN A 154 -0.21 -2.49 7.71
CA ASN A 154 0.61 -1.47 7.09
C ASN A 154 1.99 -2.03 6.74
N VAL A 155 2.16 -2.47 5.51
CA VAL A 155 3.38 -3.12 5.01
C VAL A 155 4.48 -2.07 4.82
N CYS A 156 5.59 -2.21 5.54
CA CYS A 156 6.67 -1.22 5.62
C CYS A 156 7.96 -1.71 4.92
N PRO A 157 8.05 -1.64 3.59
CA PRO A 157 9.26 -2.02 2.88
C PRO A 157 10.37 -0.97 3.05
N PRO A 158 11.65 -1.38 3.03
CA PRO A 158 12.79 -0.48 2.89
C PRO A 158 12.94 0.03 1.44
N TRP A 159 14.16 0.06 0.88
CA TRP A 159 14.37 0.48 -0.51
C TRP A 159 13.71 -0.48 -1.51
N LEU A 160 12.82 0.06 -2.34
CA LEU A 160 12.13 -0.70 -3.38
C LEU A 160 12.96 -0.83 -4.65
N THR A 161 13.02 -2.04 -5.21
CA THR A 161 13.68 -2.35 -6.48
C THR A 161 12.69 -2.92 -7.50
N ASN A 162 13.12 -3.01 -8.76
CA ASN A 162 12.33 -3.61 -9.86
C ASN A 162 12.78 -5.06 -10.16
N GLY A 163 13.34 -5.77 -9.18
CA GLY A 163 13.67 -7.18 -9.32
C GLY A 163 12.45 -8.08 -9.49
N PRO A 164 12.67 -9.36 -9.85
CA PRO A 164 11.58 -10.35 -10.02
C PRO A 164 10.92 -10.69 -8.67
N ARG A 165 9.78 -11.39 -8.74
CA ARG A 165 9.19 -12.07 -7.58
C ARG A 165 10.04 -13.29 -7.24
N THR A 166 10.59 -13.33 -6.04
CA THR A 166 11.38 -14.46 -5.54
C THR A 166 10.56 -15.34 -4.59
N GLY A 167 9.60 -14.77 -3.88
CA GLY A 167 8.85 -15.42 -2.80
C GLY A 167 9.69 -15.73 -1.57
N VAL A 168 10.98 -15.34 -1.56
CA VAL A 168 11.93 -15.63 -0.49
C VAL A 168 12.46 -14.32 0.09
N TYR A 169 11.96 -13.94 1.25
CA TYR A 169 12.31 -12.71 1.96
C TYR A 169 12.04 -12.89 3.46
N ARG A 170 12.69 -12.08 4.28
CA ARG A 170 12.40 -11.97 5.71
C ARG A 170 11.24 -11.02 5.91
N PHE A 171 10.37 -11.31 6.87
CA PHE A 171 9.27 -10.42 7.25
C PHE A 171 8.94 -10.55 8.74
N GLY A 172 8.45 -9.48 9.35
CA GLY A 172 8.04 -9.46 10.76
C GLY A 172 8.03 -8.05 11.34
N CYS A 173 7.54 -7.94 12.58
CA CYS A 173 7.46 -6.65 13.27
C CYS A 173 8.70 -6.34 14.13
N ASP A 174 9.55 -7.33 14.42
CA ASP A 174 10.72 -7.18 15.30
C ASP A 174 12.04 -7.19 14.52
N LEU A 175 11.99 -7.05 13.22
CA LEU A 175 13.16 -7.04 12.36
C LEU A 175 13.90 -5.71 12.45
N ARG A 176 15.24 -5.78 12.41
CA ARG A 176 16.13 -4.62 12.36
C ARG A 176 16.92 -4.61 11.06
N PRO A 177 16.32 -4.14 9.96
CA PRO A 177 16.98 -4.16 8.67
C PRO A 177 18.18 -3.22 8.63
N PRO A 178 19.25 -3.59 7.92
CA PRO A 178 20.35 -2.68 7.63
C PRO A 178 19.87 -1.52 6.75
N VAL A 179 20.59 -0.41 6.73
CA VAL A 179 20.24 0.77 5.91
C VAL A 179 20.22 0.44 4.41
N THR A 180 20.98 -0.55 4.00
CA THR A 180 21.04 -1.06 2.61
C THR A 180 19.97 -2.08 2.29
N ALA A 181 19.09 -2.42 3.24
CA ALA A 181 18.02 -3.38 3.03
C ALA A 181 17.13 -2.97 1.85
N LYS A 182 16.80 -3.93 1.02
CA LYS A 182 16.00 -3.73 -0.20
C LYS A 182 15.06 -4.89 -0.43
N ILE A 183 14.02 -4.64 -1.21
CA ILE A 183 13.08 -5.67 -1.67
C ILE A 183 12.52 -5.30 -3.03
N SER A 184 12.14 -6.29 -3.84
CA SER A 184 11.46 -6.02 -5.09
C SER A 184 10.01 -5.62 -4.84
N ARG A 185 9.47 -4.77 -5.72
CA ARG A 185 8.04 -4.44 -5.72
C ARG A 185 7.17 -5.66 -5.96
N ALA A 186 7.70 -6.63 -6.69
CA ALA A 186 7.03 -7.90 -6.94
C ALA A 186 6.90 -8.74 -5.67
N ASP A 187 7.91 -8.76 -4.80
CA ASP A 187 7.84 -9.46 -3.51
C ASP A 187 7.01 -8.69 -2.47
N VAL A 188 6.97 -7.36 -2.54
CA VAL A 188 6.02 -6.57 -1.73
C VAL A 188 4.58 -6.93 -2.10
N ALA A 189 4.27 -7.02 -3.39
CA ALA A 189 2.96 -7.44 -3.86
C ALA A 189 2.61 -8.87 -3.42
N ASP A 190 3.55 -9.80 -3.55
CA ASP A 190 3.41 -11.18 -3.07
C ASP A 190 3.09 -11.25 -1.57
N PHE A 191 3.82 -10.49 -0.75
CA PHE A 191 3.54 -10.42 0.69
C PHE A 191 2.16 -9.83 0.97
N MET A 192 1.79 -8.72 0.35
CA MET A 192 0.48 -8.08 0.55
C MET A 192 -0.67 -9.02 0.21
N LEU A 193 -0.57 -9.77 -0.88
CA LEU A 193 -1.60 -10.72 -1.28
C LEU A 193 -1.72 -11.90 -0.30
N LYS A 194 -0.63 -12.37 0.30
CA LYS A 194 -0.68 -13.37 1.37
C LYS A 194 -1.44 -12.86 2.61
N GLN A 195 -1.40 -11.55 2.87
CA GLN A 195 -2.11 -10.94 4.01
C GLN A 195 -3.63 -10.82 3.80
N ILE A 196 -4.16 -11.12 2.64
CA ILE A 196 -5.61 -11.04 2.37
C ILE A 196 -6.40 -11.93 3.34
N ILE A 197 -5.88 -13.13 3.61
CA ILE A 197 -6.52 -14.13 4.48
C ILE A 197 -5.77 -14.36 5.80
N ASP A 198 -4.50 -13.98 5.89
CA ASP A 198 -3.68 -14.18 7.09
C ASP A 198 -3.93 -13.05 8.10
N PRO A 199 -4.43 -13.35 9.33
CA PRO A 199 -4.68 -12.34 10.35
C PRO A 199 -3.45 -11.98 11.19
N THR A 200 -2.31 -12.63 11.00
CA THR A 200 -1.11 -12.54 11.87
C THR A 200 -0.63 -11.10 12.08
N PHE A 201 -0.77 -10.27 11.06
CA PHE A 201 -0.30 -8.87 11.09
C PHE A 201 -1.43 -7.83 11.15
N VAL A 202 -2.64 -8.22 11.49
CA VAL A 202 -3.74 -7.26 11.73
C VAL A 202 -3.36 -6.31 12.85
N GLY A 203 -3.52 -4.99 12.62
CA GLY A 203 -3.15 -3.94 13.55
C GLY A 203 -1.63 -3.72 13.67
N LYS A 204 -0.82 -4.21 12.72
CA LYS A 204 0.65 -4.17 12.80
C LYS A 204 1.31 -3.61 11.54
N ASP A 205 2.61 -3.33 11.67
CA ASP A 205 3.50 -2.76 10.66
C ASP A 205 4.63 -3.73 10.32
N PRO A 206 4.35 -4.84 9.59
CA PRO A 206 5.41 -5.75 9.20
C PRO A 206 6.39 -5.10 8.24
N ILE A 207 7.69 -5.30 8.53
CA ILE A 207 8.81 -4.98 7.64
C ILE A 207 9.14 -6.24 6.84
N LEU A 208 9.60 -6.05 5.60
CA LEU A 208 10.04 -7.16 4.75
C LEU A 208 11.26 -6.76 3.91
N TYR A 209 12.28 -7.64 3.82
CA TYR A 209 13.50 -7.40 3.05
C TYR A 209 14.26 -8.71 2.79
N TYR A 210 15.25 -8.67 1.87
CA TYR A 210 16.14 -9.80 1.58
C TYR A 210 17.21 -10.00 2.63
#